data_89687805215070edae0c382f8069e8de
#
_entry.id   89687805215070edae0c382f8069e8de
#
_cell.length_a   1.000
_cell.length_b   1.000
_cell.length_c   1.000
_cell.angle_alpha   90.00
_cell.angle_beta   90.00
_cell.angle_gamma   90.00
#
_symmetry.space_group_name_H-M   'P 1'
#
loop_
_entity.id
_entity.type
_entity.pdbx_description
1 polymer ?
#
loop_
_entity_poly.entity_id
_entity_poly.type
_entity_poly.pdbx_seq_one_letter_code
_entity_poly.pdbx_strand_id
1 'polypeptide(L)'
;DRARKQEEEFLRVVSDVSSEIQLGPLLQKIMDAVTHMLNSERSTLFLNDEKTHELYTEVGQGLGATRIRFPNDVGIAGTVFTNRQSVNIPYAYADLRFNPEFDRKTDFFTRSILCVPLINKDGKTLGATQILNKRGGPFTSEDEARLRAFTAQISIALENAKLFEDVQNTKNYNESVLESMSNGVV
;
A
#
# COMPACT_ATOMS: atom_id res chain seq x y z
N ASP A 1 7.89 12.04 32.51
CA ASP A 1 8.26 12.61 31.24
C ASP A 1 7.24 12.24 30.17
N ARG A 2 6.49 13.26 29.71
CA ARG A 2 5.35 13.09 28.79
C ARG A 2 5.78 12.58 27.41
N ALA A 3 6.92 13.08 26.89
CA ALA A 3 7.44 12.67 25.59
C ALA A 3 7.87 11.21 25.60
N ARG A 4 8.51 10.75 26.68
CA ARG A 4 8.93 9.37 26.85
C ARG A 4 7.74 8.41 26.94
N LYS A 5 6.68 8.81 27.66
CA LYS A 5 5.45 8.02 27.74
C LYS A 5 4.75 7.89 26.39
N GLN A 6 4.72 8.97 25.61
CA GLN A 6 4.14 8.95 24.25
C GLN A 6 4.94 8.06 23.32
N GLU A 7 6.27 8.08 23.40
CA GLU A 7 7.14 7.21 22.62
C GLU A 7 6.96 5.74 23.00
N GLU A 8 6.92 5.44 24.30
CA GLU A 8 6.67 4.09 24.80
C GLU A 8 5.29 3.59 24.40
N GLU A 9 4.28 4.44 24.45
CA GLU A 9 2.92 4.12 24.03
C GLU A 9 2.83 3.88 22.52
N PHE A 10 3.52 4.69 21.73
CA PHE A 10 3.64 4.51 20.28
C PHE A 10 4.32 3.18 19.95
N LEU A 11 5.45 2.88 20.57
CA LEU A 11 6.18 1.62 20.37
C LEU A 11 5.35 0.41 20.80
N ARG A 12 4.57 0.55 21.86
CA ARG A 12 3.66 -0.49 22.34
C ARG A 12 2.55 -0.78 21.32
N VAL A 13 1.92 0.27 20.79
CA VAL A 13 0.88 0.13 19.76
C VAL A 13 1.46 -0.51 18.51
N VAL A 14 2.63 -0.09 18.05
CA VAL A 14 3.31 -0.67 16.90
C VAL A 14 3.65 -2.14 17.15
N SER A 15 4.13 -2.49 18.34
CA SER A 15 4.43 -3.86 18.73
C SER A 15 3.18 -4.74 18.78
N ASP A 16 2.10 -4.26 19.38
CA ASP A 16 0.83 -4.97 19.46
C ASP A 16 0.22 -5.20 18.07
N VAL A 17 0.26 -4.20 17.21
CA VAL A 17 -0.20 -4.30 15.81
C VAL A 17 0.65 -5.30 15.04
N SER A 18 1.97 -5.30 15.24
CA SER A 18 2.89 -6.24 14.59
C SER A 18 2.66 -7.68 15.06
N SER A 19 2.30 -7.89 16.33
CA SER A 19 2.08 -9.22 16.90
C SER A 19 0.77 -9.87 16.46
N GLU A 20 -0.25 -9.09 16.08
CA GLU A 20 -1.54 -9.62 15.66
C GLU A 20 -1.64 -9.91 14.16
N ILE A 21 -0.66 -9.57 13.36
CA ILE A 21 -0.58 -9.78 11.89
C ILE A 21 -1.89 -9.51 11.16
N GLN A 22 -2.46 -8.36 11.38
CA GLN A 22 -3.60 -7.92 10.59
C GLN A 22 -3.14 -6.85 9.60
N LEU A 23 -2.32 -7.29 8.65
CA LEU A 23 -1.76 -6.39 7.64
C LEU A 23 -2.86 -5.72 6.82
N GLY A 24 -3.87 -6.47 6.39
CA GLY A 24 -4.99 -5.93 5.61
C GLY A 24 -5.69 -4.76 6.31
N PRO A 25 -6.18 -4.92 7.54
CA PRO A 25 -6.78 -3.82 8.31
C PRO A 25 -5.83 -2.65 8.55
N LEU A 26 -4.54 -2.89 8.78
CA LEU A 26 -3.55 -1.82 8.96
C LEU A 26 -3.40 -0.99 7.68
N LEU A 27 -3.25 -1.64 6.54
CA LEU A 27 -3.15 -0.97 5.25
C LEU A 27 -4.42 -0.17 4.95
N GLN A 28 -5.58 -0.71 5.27
CA GLN A 28 -6.86 -0.01 5.12
C GLN A 28 -6.89 1.26 5.97
N LYS A 29 -6.46 1.19 7.22
CA LYS A 29 -6.39 2.35 8.11
C LYS A 29 -5.44 3.43 7.59
N ILE A 30 -4.28 3.04 7.08
CA ILE A 30 -3.33 4.00 6.50
C ILE A 30 -3.95 4.69 5.28
N MET A 31 -4.59 3.94 4.40
CA MET A 31 -5.21 4.50 3.20
C MET A 31 -6.39 5.40 3.55
N ASP A 32 -7.22 5.03 4.53
CA ASP A 32 -8.31 5.87 5.00
C ASP A 32 -7.78 7.18 5.61
N ALA A 33 -6.72 7.11 6.40
CA ALA A 33 -6.10 8.27 7.02
C ALA A 33 -5.54 9.24 5.97
N VAL A 34 -4.82 8.75 4.98
CA VAL A 34 -4.25 9.61 3.94
C VAL A 34 -5.33 10.24 3.05
N THR A 35 -6.37 9.48 2.73
CA THR A 35 -7.51 10.00 1.96
C THR A 35 -8.16 11.17 2.69
N HIS A 36 -8.39 11.02 3.98
CA HIS A 36 -8.96 12.07 4.82
C HIS A 36 -8.01 13.28 4.95
N MET A 37 -6.75 13.01 5.21
CA MET A 37 -5.73 14.06 5.42
C MET A 37 -5.50 14.92 4.18
N LEU A 38 -5.57 14.32 3.00
CA LEU A 38 -5.41 15.03 1.75
C LEU A 38 -6.74 15.62 1.22
N ASN A 39 -7.80 15.51 2.00
CA ASN A 39 -9.14 15.99 1.63
C ASN A 39 -9.55 15.49 0.24
N SER A 40 -9.47 14.18 0.05
CA SER A 40 -9.69 13.52 -1.23
C SER A 40 -10.82 12.52 -1.15
N GLU A 41 -11.32 12.05 -2.29
CA GLU A 41 -12.49 11.17 -2.32
C GLU A 41 -12.13 9.70 -2.16
N ARG A 42 -11.08 9.24 -2.81
CA ARG A 42 -10.69 7.82 -2.81
C ARG A 42 -9.19 7.64 -2.90
N SER A 43 -8.73 6.50 -2.43
CA SER A 43 -7.35 6.06 -2.60
C SER A 43 -7.29 4.58 -2.93
N THR A 44 -6.20 4.17 -3.55
CA THR A 44 -5.94 2.79 -3.92
C THR A 44 -4.47 2.47 -3.69
N LEU A 45 -4.22 1.32 -3.07
CA LEU A 45 -2.90 0.75 -2.96
C LEU A 45 -2.78 -0.39 -3.95
N PHE A 46 -1.87 -0.25 -4.90
CA PHE A 46 -1.51 -1.31 -5.84
C PHE A 46 -0.20 -1.95 -5.43
N LEU A 47 -0.17 -3.28 -5.39
CA LEU A 47 1.05 -4.05 -5.21
C LEU A 47 1.41 -4.79 -6.49
N ASN A 48 2.69 -5.04 -6.67
CA ASN A 48 3.18 -5.75 -7.85
C ASN A 48 3.26 -7.26 -7.59
N ASP A 49 2.69 -8.01 -8.50
CA ASP A 49 2.85 -9.47 -8.55
C ASP A 49 4.04 -9.79 -9.48
N GLU A 50 5.15 -10.21 -8.90
CA GLU A 50 6.38 -10.50 -9.65
C GLU A 50 6.24 -11.69 -10.59
N LYS A 51 5.34 -12.62 -10.28
CA LYS A 51 5.13 -13.83 -11.08
C LYS A 51 4.37 -13.52 -12.37
N THR A 52 3.39 -12.64 -12.30
CA THR A 52 2.53 -12.32 -13.45
C THR A 52 2.89 -10.99 -14.11
N HIS A 53 3.78 -10.19 -13.52
CA HIS A 53 4.12 -8.83 -13.96
C HIS A 53 2.89 -7.93 -14.01
N GLU A 54 2.03 -8.07 -13.01
CA GLU A 54 0.81 -7.28 -12.90
C GLU A 54 0.76 -6.50 -11.59
N LEU A 55 0.14 -5.31 -11.65
CA LEU A 55 -0.30 -4.60 -10.46
C LEU A 55 -1.70 -5.08 -10.09
N TYR A 56 -1.95 -5.23 -8.79
CA TYR A 56 -3.26 -5.61 -8.29
C TYR A 56 -3.65 -4.74 -7.11
N THR A 57 -4.95 -4.57 -6.91
CA THR A 57 -5.51 -3.80 -5.81
C THR A 57 -5.35 -4.56 -4.50
N GLU A 58 -4.54 -4.07 -3.59
CA GLU A 58 -4.48 -4.57 -2.20
C GLU A 58 -5.53 -3.87 -1.35
N VAL A 59 -5.63 -2.55 -1.48
CA VAL A 59 -6.67 -1.74 -0.85
C VAL A 59 -7.28 -0.84 -1.92
N GLY A 60 -8.59 -0.92 -2.09
CA GLY A 60 -9.30 -0.09 -3.06
C GLY A 60 -10.58 0.45 -2.47
N GLN A 61 -10.61 1.72 -2.15
CA GLN A 61 -11.82 2.39 -1.63
C GLN A 61 -12.87 2.51 -2.74
N GLY A 62 -14.10 2.21 -2.39
CA GLY A 62 -15.22 2.28 -3.32
C GLY A 62 -15.32 1.13 -4.33
N LEU A 63 -14.42 0.16 -4.26
CA LEU A 63 -14.43 -1.02 -5.13
C LEU A 63 -15.19 -2.21 -4.53
N GLY A 64 -15.53 -2.14 -3.24
CA GLY A 64 -16.16 -3.27 -2.54
C GLY A 64 -15.25 -4.50 -2.56
N ALA A 65 -15.80 -5.63 -2.99
CA ALA A 65 -15.05 -6.88 -3.16
C ALA A 65 -14.32 -6.96 -4.51
N THR A 66 -14.48 -5.96 -5.39
CA THR A 66 -13.88 -5.96 -6.72
C THR A 66 -12.38 -5.69 -6.60
N ARG A 67 -11.58 -6.60 -7.17
CA ARG A 67 -10.14 -6.42 -7.29
C ARG A 67 -9.79 -6.11 -8.75
N ILE A 68 -8.95 -5.11 -8.91
CA ILE A 68 -8.44 -4.69 -10.22
C ILE A 68 -7.05 -5.30 -10.40
N ARG A 69 -6.79 -5.86 -11.56
CA ARG A 69 -5.48 -6.42 -11.93
C ARG A 69 -5.18 -6.05 -13.38
N PHE A 70 -3.99 -5.56 -13.62
CA PHE A 70 -3.56 -5.11 -14.96
C PHE A 70 -2.04 -5.18 -15.09
N PRO A 71 -1.50 -5.20 -16.33
CA PRO A 71 -0.05 -5.22 -16.52
C PRO A 71 0.64 -4.05 -15.82
N ASN A 72 1.81 -4.31 -15.22
CA ASN A 72 2.50 -3.34 -14.36
C ASN A 72 3.17 -2.18 -15.12
N ASP A 73 3.04 -2.12 -16.43
CA ASP A 73 3.52 -1.03 -17.28
C ASP A 73 2.38 -0.21 -17.92
N VAL A 74 1.15 -0.49 -17.53
CA VAL A 74 -0.04 0.11 -18.14
C VAL A 74 -0.69 1.13 -17.22
N GLY A 75 -1.17 2.24 -17.78
CA GLY A 75 -1.89 3.27 -17.07
C GLY A 75 -1.01 4.15 -16.22
N ILE A 76 -1.64 4.98 -15.39
CA ILE A 76 -0.94 5.94 -14.53
C ILE A 76 -0.14 5.19 -13.45
N ALA A 77 -0.75 4.25 -12.76
CA ALA A 77 -0.07 3.47 -11.73
C ALA A 77 1.08 2.65 -12.31
N GLY A 78 0.89 2.04 -13.49
CA GLY A 78 1.95 1.31 -14.17
C GLY A 78 3.12 2.19 -14.59
N THR A 79 2.85 3.40 -15.06
CA THR A 79 3.87 4.38 -15.41
C THR A 79 4.68 4.79 -14.17
N VAL A 80 4.02 5.06 -13.06
CA VAL A 80 4.66 5.42 -11.77
C VAL A 80 5.51 4.25 -11.26
N PHE A 81 4.98 3.04 -11.32
CA PHE A 81 5.70 1.84 -10.89
C PHE A 81 6.98 1.64 -11.72
N THR A 82 6.88 1.77 -13.04
CA THR A 82 8.00 1.52 -13.96
C THR A 82 9.05 2.61 -13.91
N ASN A 83 8.62 3.88 -13.91
CA ASN A 83 9.54 5.04 -13.94
C ASN A 83 10.04 5.44 -12.56
N ARG A 84 9.41 4.95 -11.49
CA ARG A 84 9.77 5.27 -10.11
C ARG A 84 9.67 6.77 -9.80
N GLN A 85 8.77 7.46 -10.48
CA GLN A 85 8.52 8.88 -10.29
C GLN A 85 7.05 9.15 -10.04
N SER A 86 6.79 10.08 -9.12
CA SER A 86 5.42 10.50 -8.83
C SER A 86 4.82 11.26 -9.99
N VAL A 87 3.50 11.18 -10.10
CA VAL A 87 2.70 11.87 -11.12
C VAL A 87 1.57 12.61 -10.43
N ASN A 88 1.42 13.89 -10.76
CA ASN A 88 0.32 14.72 -10.32
C ASN A 88 -0.45 15.19 -11.54
N ILE A 89 -1.69 14.73 -11.68
CA ILE A 89 -2.53 14.98 -12.85
C ILE A 89 -3.76 15.78 -12.40
N PRO A 90 -3.81 17.09 -12.75
CA PRO A 90 -4.96 17.91 -12.38
C PRO A 90 -6.25 17.58 -13.15
N TYR A 91 -6.13 17.03 -14.37
CA TYR A 91 -7.26 16.72 -15.24
C TYR A 91 -7.08 15.32 -15.86
N ALA A 92 -7.67 14.31 -15.22
CA ALA A 92 -7.47 12.91 -15.60
C ALA A 92 -7.86 12.62 -17.06
N TYR A 93 -9.00 13.11 -17.51
CA TYR A 93 -9.50 12.84 -18.88
C TYR A 93 -8.68 13.54 -19.97
N ALA A 94 -7.83 14.48 -19.60
CA ALA A 94 -6.89 15.12 -20.55
C ALA A 94 -5.55 14.39 -20.64
N ASP A 95 -5.31 13.38 -19.82
CA ASP A 95 -4.07 12.60 -19.80
C ASP A 95 -4.26 11.30 -20.57
N LEU A 96 -3.38 11.05 -21.56
CA LEU A 96 -3.46 9.88 -22.42
C LEU A 96 -3.20 8.56 -21.68
N ARG A 97 -2.57 8.60 -20.53
CA ARG A 97 -2.29 7.41 -19.71
C ARG A 97 -3.51 6.96 -18.91
N PHE A 98 -4.50 7.83 -18.74
CA PHE A 98 -5.69 7.53 -17.96
C PHE A 98 -6.64 6.63 -18.74
N ASN A 99 -7.11 5.56 -18.10
CA ASN A 99 -8.10 4.65 -18.68
C ASN A 99 -9.47 4.89 -18.05
N PRO A 100 -10.44 5.46 -18.81
CA PRO A 100 -11.76 5.77 -18.28
C PRO A 100 -12.66 4.55 -18.06
N GLU A 101 -12.23 3.37 -18.45
CA GLU A 101 -12.99 2.12 -18.30
C GLU A 101 -13.35 1.83 -16.84
N PHE A 102 -12.43 2.10 -15.92
CA PHE A 102 -12.68 1.88 -14.48
C PHE A 102 -13.73 2.82 -13.93
N ASP A 103 -13.78 4.06 -14.43
CA ASP A 103 -14.81 5.02 -14.05
C ASP A 103 -16.19 4.54 -14.48
N ARG A 104 -16.29 3.97 -15.69
CA ARG A 104 -17.55 3.43 -16.22
C ARG A 104 -18.04 2.25 -15.40
N LYS A 105 -17.13 1.37 -14.99
CA LYS A 105 -17.47 0.16 -14.21
C LYS A 105 -17.86 0.49 -12.77
N THR A 106 -17.30 1.54 -12.19
CA THR A 106 -17.50 1.87 -10.78
C THR A 106 -18.45 3.04 -10.54
N ASP A 107 -19.02 3.60 -11.60
CA ASP A 107 -19.88 4.80 -11.56
C ASP A 107 -19.23 5.95 -10.78
N PHE A 108 -17.95 6.14 -11.03
CA PHE A 108 -17.12 7.16 -10.38
C PHE A 108 -16.51 8.06 -11.47
N PHE A 109 -16.41 9.35 -11.19
CA PHE A 109 -15.78 10.29 -12.11
C PHE A 109 -14.46 10.79 -11.56
N THR A 110 -13.36 10.37 -12.18
CA THR A 110 -12.01 10.78 -11.80
C THR A 110 -11.68 12.15 -12.40
N ARG A 111 -11.41 13.11 -11.54
CA ARG A 111 -11.02 14.47 -11.94
C ARG A 111 -9.51 14.66 -11.86
N SER A 112 -8.92 14.43 -10.68
CA SER A 112 -7.50 14.62 -10.45
C SER A 112 -6.89 13.37 -9.81
N ILE A 113 -5.59 13.15 -10.07
CA ILE A 113 -4.87 11.98 -9.62
C ILE A 113 -3.50 12.39 -9.08
N LEU A 114 -3.17 11.89 -7.89
CA LEU A 114 -1.81 11.91 -7.37
C LEU A 114 -1.39 10.46 -7.16
N CYS A 115 -0.31 10.06 -7.81
CA CYS A 115 0.21 8.69 -7.73
C CYS A 115 1.70 8.73 -7.41
N VAL A 116 2.12 7.99 -6.38
CA VAL A 116 3.53 7.92 -5.97
C VAL A 116 3.99 6.46 -5.93
N PRO A 117 5.27 6.18 -6.23
CA PRO A 117 5.78 4.83 -6.18
C PRO A 117 5.96 4.37 -4.73
N LEU A 118 5.68 3.10 -4.49
CA LEU A 118 5.95 2.43 -3.23
C LEU A 118 7.31 1.73 -3.34
N ILE A 119 8.32 2.30 -2.70
CA ILE A 119 9.70 1.84 -2.77
C ILE A 119 10.17 1.44 -1.38
N ASN A 120 10.77 0.25 -1.25
CA ASN A 120 11.27 -0.22 0.03
C ASN A 120 12.67 0.34 0.34
N LYS A 121 13.19 0.01 1.52
CA LYS A 121 14.51 0.48 1.97
C LYS A 121 15.67 0.02 1.07
N ASP A 122 15.50 -1.08 0.34
CA ASP A 122 16.51 -1.62 -0.57
C ASP A 122 16.43 -1.01 -1.97
N GLY A 123 15.50 -0.06 -2.17
CA GLY A 123 15.31 0.62 -3.44
C GLY A 123 14.45 -0.14 -4.43
N LYS A 124 13.82 -1.24 -4.01
CA LYS A 124 12.91 -2.03 -4.86
C LYS A 124 11.53 -1.39 -4.87
N THR A 125 10.95 -1.26 -6.05
CA THR A 125 9.58 -0.77 -6.22
C THR A 125 8.60 -1.92 -5.98
N LEU A 126 7.74 -1.76 -4.97
CA LEU A 126 6.78 -2.78 -4.55
C LEU A 126 5.41 -2.57 -5.17
N GLY A 127 5.10 -1.36 -5.61
CA GLY A 127 3.80 -0.98 -6.14
C GLY A 127 3.66 0.52 -6.27
N ALA A 128 2.44 1.00 -6.11
CA ALA A 128 2.12 2.44 -6.16
C ALA A 128 0.91 2.75 -5.29
N THR A 129 0.89 3.94 -4.72
CA THR A 129 -0.29 4.49 -4.04
C THR A 129 -0.89 5.60 -4.87
N GLN A 130 -2.21 5.57 -5.02
CA GLN A 130 -2.94 6.51 -5.85
C GLN A 130 -4.06 7.16 -5.06
N ILE A 131 -4.17 8.48 -5.15
CA ILE A 131 -5.25 9.23 -4.52
C ILE A 131 -6.01 9.99 -5.61
N LEU A 132 -7.33 9.97 -5.51
CA LEU A 132 -8.23 10.51 -6.51
C LEU A 132 -9.06 11.66 -5.94
N ASN A 133 -9.20 12.70 -6.75
CA ASN A 133 -10.16 13.80 -6.55
C ASN A 133 -9.95 14.58 -5.24
N LYS A 134 -8.95 15.43 -5.21
CA LYS A 134 -8.83 16.40 -4.14
C LYS A 134 -10.00 17.39 -4.22
N ARG A 135 -10.65 17.64 -3.09
CA ARG A 135 -11.69 18.65 -2.98
C ARG A 135 -11.05 20.03 -2.92
N GLY A 136 -11.60 20.94 -3.69
CA GLY A 136 -11.18 22.35 -3.67
C GLY A 136 -10.00 22.71 -4.55
N GLY A 137 -9.53 21.83 -5.42
CA GLY A 137 -8.47 22.14 -6.36
C GLY A 137 -7.60 20.94 -6.74
N PRO A 138 -6.51 21.15 -7.48
CA PRO A 138 -5.56 20.08 -7.79
C PRO A 138 -4.73 19.72 -6.58
N PHE A 139 -4.07 18.57 -6.62
CA PHE A 139 -3.10 18.18 -5.61
C PHE A 139 -1.89 19.11 -5.65
N THR A 140 -1.36 19.42 -4.48
CA THR A 140 -0.21 20.31 -4.31
C THR A 140 1.08 19.50 -4.09
N SER A 141 2.23 20.18 -4.14
CA SER A 141 3.51 19.56 -3.79
C SER A 141 3.56 19.11 -2.33
N GLU A 142 2.86 19.82 -1.45
CA GLU A 142 2.70 19.41 -0.04
C GLU A 142 1.89 18.11 0.08
N ASP A 143 0.83 17.97 -0.70
CA ASP A 143 0.05 16.73 -0.78
C ASP A 143 0.93 15.56 -1.23
N GLU A 144 1.79 15.79 -2.23
CA GLU A 144 2.72 14.78 -2.70
C GLU A 144 3.69 14.34 -1.59
N ALA A 145 4.26 15.29 -0.85
CA ALA A 145 5.16 15.00 0.26
C ALA A 145 4.46 14.19 1.34
N ARG A 146 3.22 14.51 1.67
CA ARG A 146 2.40 13.77 2.63
C ARG A 146 2.10 12.35 2.15
N LEU A 147 1.71 12.21 0.89
CA LEU A 147 1.43 10.88 0.33
C LEU A 147 2.71 10.03 0.32
N ARG A 148 3.85 10.60 -0.01
CA ARG A 148 5.13 9.90 0.05
C ARG A 148 5.45 9.42 1.46
N ALA A 149 5.18 10.23 2.48
CA ALA A 149 5.41 9.85 3.88
C ALA A 149 4.52 8.69 4.31
N PHE A 150 3.22 8.72 3.96
CA PHE A 150 2.30 7.60 4.23
C PHE A 150 2.70 6.35 3.46
N THR A 151 3.15 6.51 2.22
CA THR A 151 3.61 5.39 1.38
C THR A 151 4.85 4.73 1.98
N ALA A 152 5.75 5.50 2.57
CA ALA A 152 6.89 4.96 3.31
C ALA A 152 6.44 4.13 4.52
N GLN A 153 5.40 4.55 5.23
CA GLN A 153 4.80 3.77 6.32
C GLN A 153 4.24 2.44 5.83
N ILE A 154 3.61 2.43 4.67
CA ILE A 154 3.11 1.21 4.04
C ILE A 154 4.25 0.24 3.75
N SER A 155 5.36 0.75 3.21
CA SER A 155 6.55 -0.06 2.94
C SER A 155 7.08 -0.72 4.20
N ILE A 156 7.15 0.01 5.30
CA ILE A 156 7.59 -0.51 6.61
C ILE A 156 6.63 -1.58 7.11
N ALA A 157 5.32 -1.36 7.01
CA ALA A 157 4.30 -2.32 7.44
C ALA A 157 4.40 -3.63 6.65
N LEU A 158 4.58 -3.55 5.34
CA LEU A 158 4.75 -4.73 4.47
C LEU A 158 6.01 -5.51 4.85
N GLU A 159 7.10 -4.82 5.10
CA GLU A 159 8.37 -5.42 5.47
C GLU A 159 8.29 -6.11 6.83
N ASN A 160 7.67 -5.45 7.83
CA ASN A 160 7.48 -6.03 9.15
C ASN A 160 6.61 -7.28 9.09
N ALA A 161 5.55 -7.28 8.31
CA ALA A 161 4.69 -8.43 8.12
C ALA A 161 5.44 -9.61 7.49
N LYS A 162 6.29 -9.34 6.50
CA LYS A 162 7.13 -10.35 5.86
C LYS A 162 8.13 -10.95 6.85
N LEU A 163 8.81 -10.13 7.62
CA LEU A 163 9.76 -10.59 8.64
C LEU A 163 9.07 -11.44 9.69
N PHE A 164 7.88 -11.04 10.14
CA PHE A 164 7.10 -11.80 11.09
C PHE A 164 6.69 -13.17 10.53
N GLU A 165 6.24 -13.22 9.28
CA GLU A 165 5.90 -14.47 8.58
C GLU A 165 7.11 -15.38 8.49
N ASP A 166 8.28 -14.86 8.12
CA ASP A 166 9.53 -15.61 8.04
C ASP A 166 9.92 -16.18 9.41
N VAL A 167 9.78 -15.42 10.48
CA VAL A 167 10.04 -15.89 11.86
C VAL A 167 9.09 -17.00 12.25
N GLN A 168 7.79 -16.85 11.97
CA GLN A 168 6.80 -17.89 12.26
C GLN A 168 7.05 -19.18 11.47
N ASN A 169 7.39 -19.05 10.21
CA ASN A 169 7.73 -20.20 9.37
C ASN A 169 8.98 -20.94 9.88
N THR A 170 9.99 -20.22 10.31
CA THR A 170 11.19 -20.78 10.93
C THR A 170 10.85 -21.51 12.22
N LYS A 171 10.03 -20.92 13.08
CA LYS A 171 9.57 -21.52 14.33
C LYS A 171 8.81 -22.82 14.06
N ASN A 172 7.85 -22.80 13.16
CA ASN A 172 7.07 -23.96 12.79
C ASN A 172 7.94 -25.08 12.21
N TYR A 173 8.91 -24.73 11.38
CA TYR A 173 9.87 -25.69 10.83
C TYR A 173 10.69 -26.36 11.95
N ASN A 174 11.22 -25.57 12.89
CA ASN A 174 12.00 -26.10 14.01
C ASN A 174 11.16 -27.02 14.90
N GLU A 175 9.92 -26.68 15.19
CA GLU A 175 9.00 -27.52 15.96
C GLU A 175 8.72 -28.84 15.23
N SER A 176 8.49 -28.79 13.91
CA SER A 176 8.28 -29.99 13.09
C SER A 176 9.49 -30.92 13.07
N VAL A 177 10.70 -30.34 12.97
CA VAL A 177 11.95 -31.13 13.02
C VAL A 177 12.10 -31.80 14.37
N LEU A 178 11.85 -31.09 15.47
CA LEU A 178 11.94 -31.63 16.84
C LEU A 178 10.94 -32.76 17.07
N GLU A 179 9.70 -32.61 16.59
CA GLU A 179 8.68 -33.67 16.64
C GLU A 179 9.12 -34.90 15.87
N SER A 180 9.65 -34.72 14.66
CA SER A 180 10.14 -35.83 13.84
C SER A 180 11.31 -36.55 14.50
N MET A 181 12.22 -35.81 15.14
CA MET A 181 13.34 -36.39 15.89
C MET A 181 12.86 -37.16 17.11
N SER A 182 11.89 -36.61 17.85
CA SER A 182 11.28 -37.25 19.01
C SER A 182 10.57 -38.55 18.64
N ASN A 183 9.85 -38.57 17.51
CA ASN A 183 9.16 -39.76 17.03
C ASN A 183 10.08 -40.80 16.38
N GLY A 184 11.28 -40.38 15.95
CA GLY A 184 12.26 -41.25 15.33
C GLY A 184 13.21 -41.98 16.29
N VAL A 185 13.15 -41.66 17.59
CA VAL A 185 13.98 -42.26 18.64
C VAL A 185 13.15 -43.30 19.42
N VAL A 186 12.85 -44.38 18.80
CA VAL A 186 12.16 -45.48 19.46
C VAL A 186 13.11 -46.68 19.61
#